data_4ee610d3cc6f51e9e3af6800726cead8
#
_entry.id   4ee610d3cc6f51e9e3af6800726cead8
#
_cell.length_a   1.000
_cell.length_b   1.000
_cell.length_c   1.000
_cell.angle_alpha   90.00
_cell.angle_beta   90.00
_cell.angle_gamma   90.00
#
_symmetry.space_group_name_H-M   'P 1'
#
loop_
_entity.id
_entity.type
_entity.pdbx_description
1 polymer ?
#
loop_
_entity_poly.entity_id
_entity_poly.type
_entity_poly.pdbx_seq_one_letter_code
_entity_poly.pdbx_strand_id
1 'polypeptide(L)'
;IGGAGFVGSHLIEHFLKKTKLKIISYDDYSTGSKKNHIKNKKAIYIKGHTKDISNKLNKYKKKINAIFHFGEFSRIYQSFLQMDKCIESNSIGSHAVFKFCMQNKIRLIYSATSASLGNKGNDKNLSPYAFTKAKNLEMLENLKKWFNLKCEIIYFYNLYGKRQISKGEMATVIGIFENQYKNNKPLTIVKPGTQSRRFTHVYDTIEACFYAYKKNKCRFYSISNKKSYSIIEVAKMFNSKIKYLAPR
;
A
#
# COMPACT_ATOMS: atom_id res chain seq x y z
N ILE A 1 4.42 4.42 -8.04
CA ILE A 1 3.17 5.15 -7.86
C ILE A 1 2.80 5.10 -6.39
N GLY A 2 2.29 6.21 -5.83
CA GLY A 2 2.11 6.33 -4.38
C GLY A 2 3.42 6.61 -3.61
N GLY A 3 4.39 7.24 -4.26
CA GLY A 3 5.73 7.44 -3.70
C GLY A 3 5.84 8.51 -2.61
N ALA A 4 4.84 9.38 -2.45
CA ALA A 4 4.76 10.32 -1.34
C ALA A 4 4.03 9.74 -0.11
N GLY A 5 3.49 8.52 -0.24
CA GLY A 5 2.84 7.78 0.83
C GLY A 5 3.82 7.10 1.79
N PHE A 6 3.26 6.39 2.79
CA PHE A 6 4.01 5.66 3.81
C PHE A 6 4.98 4.64 3.19
N VAL A 7 4.48 3.65 2.47
CA VAL A 7 5.30 2.55 1.93
C VAL A 7 6.18 3.04 0.78
N GLY A 8 5.60 3.83 -0.15
CA GLY A 8 6.32 4.31 -1.33
C GLY A 8 7.55 5.15 -1.01
N SER A 9 7.47 6.01 0.01
CA SER A 9 8.61 6.84 0.42
C SER A 9 9.78 6.03 1.01
N HIS A 10 9.49 4.96 1.74
CA HIS A 10 10.51 4.02 2.21
C HIS A 10 11.15 3.25 1.06
N LEU A 11 10.34 2.83 0.07
CA LEU A 11 10.86 2.15 -1.10
C LEU A 11 11.79 3.05 -1.91
N ILE A 12 11.41 4.32 -2.13
CA ILE A 12 12.26 5.31 -2.80
C ILE A 12 13.59 5.44 -2.06
N GLU A 13 13.54 5.65 -0.74
CA GLU A 13 14.75 5.77 0.09
C GLU A 13 15.66 4.53 -0.04
N HIS A 14 15.07 3.34 0.00
CA HIS A 14 15.79 2.08 -0.12
C HIS A 14 16.49 1.96 -1.48
N PHE A 15 15.76 2.20 -2.59
CA PHE A 15 16.33 2.15 -3.92
C PHE A 15 17.45 3.17 -4.14
N LEU A 16 17.30 4.38 -3.62
CA LEU A 16 18.35 5.42 -3.71
C LEU A 16 19.63 5.04 -2.97
N LYS A 17 19.49 4.30 -1.84
CA LYS A 17 20.63 3.77 -1.07
C LYS A 17 21.30 2.56 -1.74
N LYS A 18 20.50 1.66 -2.32
CA LYS A 18 20.96 0.34 -2.80
C LYS A 18 21.29 0.31 -4.29
N THR A 19 20.94 1.35 -5.06
CA THR A 19 21.11 1.37 -6.51
C THR A 19 21.56 2.73 -7.04
N LYS A 20 22.01 2.73 -8.31
CA LYS A 20 22.31 3.97 -9.04
C LYS A 20 21.10 4.47 -9.88
N LEU A 21 19.94 3.85 -9.76
CA LEU A 21 18.75 4.15 -10.56
C LEU A 21 18.18 5.53 -10.25
N LYS A 22 17.63 6.18 -11.28
CA LYS A 22 16.75 7.35 -11.11
C LYS A 22 15.35 6.87 -10.78
N ILE A 23 14.68 7.55 -9.88
CA ILE A 23 13.35 7.20 -9.37
C ILE A 23 12.36 8.30 -9.77
N ILE A 24 11.23 7.90 -10.32
CA ILE A 24 10.08 8.78 -10.55
C ILE A 24 9.01 8.40 -9.55
N SER A 25 8.66 9.32 -8.67
CA SER A 25 7.51 9.24 -7.78
C SER A 25 6.31 9.91 -8.44
N TYR A 26 5.24 9.18 -8.64
CA TYR A 26 3.98 9.67 -9.19
C TYR A 26 2.89 9.50 -8.15
N ASP A 27 2.29 10.60 -7.68
CA ASP A 27 1.40 10.61 -6.52
C ASP A 27 0.38 11.76 -6.64
N ASP A 28 -0.87 11.55 -6.25
CA ASP A 28 -1.91 12.57 -6.25
C ASP A 28 -1.95 13.38 -4.95
N TYR A 29 -1.24 12.89 -3.93
CA TYR A 29 -1.20 13.44 -2.57
C TYR A 29 -2.53 13.35 -1.80
N SER A 30 -3.43 12.47 -2.20
CA SER A 30 -4.68 12.21 -1.45
C SER A 30 -4.42 11.75 -0.01
N THR A 31 -3.39 10.92 0.17
CA THR A 31 -2.90 10.48 1.50
C THR A 31 -1.38 10.65 1.66
N GLY A 32 -0.69 10.91 0.57
CA GLY A 32 0.73 11.19 0.53
C GLY A 32 1.06 12.59 1.04
N SER A 33 2.33 12.82 1.40
CA SER A 33 2.81 14.11 1.90
C SER A 33 4.15 14.50 1.29
N LYS A 34 4.32 15.77 0.95
CA LYS A 34 5.61 16.33 0.55
C LYS A 34 6.69 16.18 1.63
N LYS A 35 6.28 16.05 2.93
CA LYS A 35 7.20 15.77 4.04
C LYS A 35 7.91 14.41 3.91
N ASN A 36 7.33 13.50 3.14
CA ASN A 36 7.93 12.18 2.86
C ASN A 36 8.89 12.18 1.68
N HIS A 37 9.09 13.31 1.00
CA HIS A 37 10.02 13.40 -0.10
C HIS A 37 11.46 13.18 0.38
N ILE A 38 12.18 12.34 -0.34
CA ILE A 38 13.62 12.13 -0.12
C ILE A 38 14.37 13.15 -0.99
N LYS A 39 15.10 14.07 -0.35
CA LYS A 39 15.93 15.07 -1.02
C LYS A 39 17.12 14.37 -1.69
N ASN A 40 17.01 14.07 -2.97
CA ASN A 40 18.06 13.43 -3.76
C ASN A 40 17.88 13.79 -5.25
N LYS A 41 18.99 14.14 -5.94
CA LYS A 41 18.97 14.52 -7.37
C LYS A 41 18.46 13.40 -8.30
N LYS A 42 18.47 12.14 -7.84
CA LYS A 42 17.94 10.99 -8.59
C LYS A 42 16.45 10.76 -8.38
N ALA A 43 15.77 11.47 -7.47
CA ALA A 43 14.35 11.35 -7.19
C ALA A 43 13.57 12.51 -7.83
N ILE A 44 12.67 12.20 -8.73
CA ILE A 44 11.77 13.15 -9.40
C ILE A 44 10.37 12.92 -8.87
N TYR A 45 9.69 13.98 -8.44
CA TYR A 45 8.32 13.92 -7.92
C TYR A 45 7.36 14.60 -8.89
N ILE A 46 6.36 13.85 -9.35
CA ILE A 46 5.34 14.31 -10.29
C ILE A 46 3.98 14.15 -9.60
N LYS A 47 3.21 15.24 -9.54
CA LYS A 47 1.83 15.20 -9.04
C LYS A 47 0.89 14.77 -10.16
N GLY A 48 0.01 13.80 -9.84
CA GLY A 48 -1.05 13.37 -10.76
C GLY A 48 -1.77 12.12 -10.27
N HIS A 49 -2.99 11.94 -10.74
CA HIS A 49 -3.82 10.78 -10.46
C HIS A 49 -3.48 9.61 -11.39
N THR A 50 -3.58 8.38 -10.89
CA THR A 50 -3.23 7.15 -11.65
C THR A 50 -3.96 7.02 -12.98
N LYS A 51 -5.20 7.51 -13.09
CA LYS A 51 -5.98 7.52 -14.34
C LYS A 51 -5.28 8.29 -15.50
N ASP A 52 -4.45 9.28 -15.15
CA ASP A 52 -3.75 10.15 -16.12
C ASP A 52 -2.31 9.69 -16.41
N ILE A 53 -1.93 8.50 -15.98
CA ILE A 53 -0.55 8.01 -16.05
C ILE A 53 0.02 8.06 -17.47
N SER A 54 -0.78 7.68 -18.46
CA SER A 54 -0.35 7.66 -19.87
C SER A 54 0.08 9.05 -20.34
N ASN A 55 -0.68 10.10 -19.99
CA ASN A 55 -0.35 11.47 -20.37
C ASN A 55 0.88 11.98 -19.61
N LYS A 56 0.91 11.76 -18.29
CA LYS A 56 1.95 12.32 -17.39
C LYS A 56 3.30 11.63 -17.54
N LEU A 57 3.31 10.32 -17.78
CA LEU A 57 4.55 9.55 -17.85
C LEU A 57 4.96 9.17 -19.29
N ASN A 58 4.24 9.56 -20.33
CA ASN A 58 4.55 9.22 -21.73
C ASN A 58 6.00 9.52 -22.11
N LYS A 59 6.52 10.70 -21.73
CA LYS A 59 7.92 11.10 -22.03
C LYS A 59 8.98 10.21 -21.37
N TYR A 60 8.60 9.45 -20.35
CA TYR A 60 9.52 8.57 -19.62
C TYR A 60 9.36 7.10 -19.99
N LYS A 61 8.33 6.69 -20.75
CA LYS A 61 7.94 5.29 -20.96
C LYS A 61 9.08 4.38 -21.43
N LYS A 62 9.94 4.87 -22.33
CA LYS A 62 11.11 4.13 -22.84
C LYS A 62 12.24 3.97 -21.82
N LYS A 63 12.23 4.74 -20.71
CA LYS A 63 13.26 4.74 -19.66
C LYS A 63 12.80 4.06 -18.37
N ILE A 64 11.53 3.66 -18.29
CA ILE A 64 10.95 3.00 -17.11
C ILE A 64 11.19 1.49 -17.21
N ASN A 65 11.97 0.95 -16.28
CA ASN A 65 12.23 -0.50 -16.20
C ASN A 65 11.12 -1.26 -15.46
N ALA A 66 10.53 -0.64 -14.42
CA ALA A 66 9.48 -1.22 -13.62
C ALA A 66 8.63 -0.14 -12.94
N ILE A 67 7.37 -0.47 -12.68
CA ILE A 67 6.46 0.35 -11.90
C ILE A 67 6.06 -0.41 -10.64
N PHE A 68 6.26 0.21 -9.47
CA PHE A 68 5.67 -0.20 -8.21
C PHE A 68 4.37 0.55 -8.02
N HIS A 69 3.26 -0.18 -7.92
CA HIS A 69 1.93 0.42 -7.80
C HIS A 69 1.40 0.26 -6.37
N PHE A 70 1.53 1.32 -5.57
CA PHE A 70 1.08 1.45 -4.18
C PHE A 70 0.08 2.60 -3.99
N GLY A 71 -0.19 3.36 -5.06
CA GLY A 71 -1.11 4.51 -5.04
C GLY A 71 -2.55 4.08 -5.26
N GLU A 72 -3.14 3.44 -4.25
CA GLU A 72 -4.52 3.00 -4.23
C GLU A 72 -5.18 3.36 -2.90
N PHE A 73 -6.50 3.46 -2.90
CA PHE A 73 -7.28 3.59 -1.67
C PHE A 73 -7.10 2.34 -0.79
N SER A 74 -6.82 2.49 0.52
CA SER A 74 -6.31 1.39 1.33
C SER A 74 -6.95 1.27 2.72
N ARG A 75 -8.26 1.57 2.86
CA ARG A 75 -8.99 1.46 4.13
C ARG A 75 -10.35 0.81 3.94
N ILE A 76 -10.64 -0.21 4.75
CA ILE A 76 -11.91 -0.97 4.66
C ILE A 76 -13.08 -0.06 5.02
N TYR A 77 -13.12 0.49 6.24
CA TYR A 77 -14.24 1.29 6.72
C TYR A 77 -14.49 2.52 5.84
N GLN A 78 -13.45 3.30 5.54
CA GLN A 78 -13.57 4.50 4.72
C GLN A 78 -13.98 4.21 3.28
N SER A 79 -13.78 2.99 2.77
CA SER A 79 -14.22 2.63 1.42
C SER A 79 -15.74 2.58 1.28
N PHE A 80 -16.50 2.38 2.37
CA PHE A 80 -17.94 2.53 2.35
C PHE A 80 -18.37 3.99 2.31
N LEU A 81 -17.70 4.85 3.07
CA LEU A 81 -18.00 6.28 3.15
C LEU A 81 -17.53 7.07 1.92
N GLN A 82 -16.51 6.60 1.25
CA GLN A 82 -15.86 7.26 0.11
C GLN A 82 -15.74 6.28 -1.06
N MET A 83 -16.85 5.59 -1.38
CA MET A 83 -16.86 4.53 -2.37
C MET A 83 -16.40 5.02 -3.75
N ASP A 84 -16.83 6.21 -4.18
CA ASP A 84 -16.43 6.78 -5.47
C ASP A 84 -14.92 6.95 -5.58
N LYS A 85 -14.29 7.48 -4.53
CA LYS A 85 -12.81 7.60 -4.48
C LYS A 85 -12.12 6.24 -4.49
N CYS A 86 -12.71 5.25 -3.80
CA CYS A 86 -12.18 3.90 -3.80
C CYS A 86 -12.25 3.28 -5.19
N ILE A 87 -13.38 3.39 -5.88
CA ILE A 87 -13.57 2.89 -7.25
C ILE A 87 -12.66 3.64 -8.22
N GLU A 88 -12.64 4.98 -8.17
CA GLU A 88 -11.79 5.78 -9.05
C GLU A 88 -10.31 5.42 -8.92
N SER A 89 -9.82 5.30 -7.69
CA SER A 89 -8.40 4.97 -7.43
C SER A 89 -8.08 3.51 -7.77
N ASN A 90 -8.86 2.56 -7.21
CA ASN A 90 -8.51 1.14 -7.24
C ASN A 90 -8.96 0.44 -8.54
N SER A 91 -10.07 0.85 -9.15
CA SER A 91 -10.52 0.26 -10.40
C SER A 91 -10.01 1.06 -11.61
N ILE A 92 -10.46 2.30 -11.77
CA ILE A 92 -10.14 3.12 -12.94
C ILE A 92 -8.62 3.42 -12.99
N GLY A 93 -8.09 3.90 -11.86
CA GLY A 93 -6.66 4.26 -11.77
C GLY A 93 -5.74 3.07 -11.93
N SER A 94 -6.04 1.95 -11.28
CA SER A 94 -5.22 0.73 -11.41
C SER A 94 -5.30 0.13 -12.79
N HIS A 95 -6.49 0.13 -13.44
CA HIS A 95 -6.62 -0.29 -14.83
C HIS A 95 -5.73 0.57 -15.76
N ALA A 96 -5.71 1.89 -15.59
CA ALA A 96 -4.85 2.77 -16.38
C ALA A 96 -3.37 2.44 -16.20
N VAL A 97 -2.94 2.10 -14.97
CA VAL A 97 -1.56 1.66 -14.70
C VAL A 97 -1.26 0.32 -15.38
N PHE A 98 -2.16 -0.65 -15.29
CA PHE A 98 -2.00 -1.97 -15.93
C PHE A 98 -1.88 -1.84 -17.44
N LYS A 99 -2.78 -1.06 -18.06
CA LYS A 99 -2.77 -0.76 -19.49
C LYS A 99 -1.45 -0.09 -19.91
N PHE A 100 -0.99 0.90 -19.16
CA PHE A 100 0.28 1.58 -19.43
C PHE A 100 1.48 0.63 -19.36
N CYS A 101 1.53 -0.25 -18.35
CA CYS A 101 2.57 -1.26 -18.22
C CYS A 101 2.54 -2.25 -19.38
N MET A 102 1.36 -2.77 -19.73
CA MET A 102 1.16 -3.72 -20.82
C MET A 102 1.59 -3.14 -22.17
N GLN A 103 1.08 -1.96 -22.54
CA GLN A 103 1.34 -1.31 -23.83
C GLN A 103 2.82 -0.94 -24.02
N ASN A 104 3.52 -0.62 -22.95
CA ASN A 104 4.92 -0.19 -23.00
C ASN A 104 5.90 -1.30 -22.58
N LYS A 105 5.43 -2.54 -22.36
CA LYS A 105 6.23 -3.69 -21.92
C LYS A 105 7.00 -3.41 -20.61
N ILE A 106 6.42 -2.59 -19.74
CA ILE A 106 7.00 -2.22 -18.44
C ILE A 106 6.57 -3.25 -17.41
N ARG A 107 7.52 -3.76 -16.63
CA ARG A 107 7.25 -4.68 -15.55
C ARG A 107 6.49 -4.00 -14.42
N LEU A 108 5.45 -4.67 -13.90
CA LEU A 108 4.64 -4.20 -12.78
C LEU A 108 5.01 -4.94 -11.50
N ILE A 109 5.15 -4.22 -10.39
CA ILE A 109 5.16 -4.77 -9.04
C ILE A 109 3.93 -4.21 -8.32
N TYR A 110 2.93 -5.08 -8.07
CA TYR A 110 1.64 -4.70 -7.55
C TYR A 110 1.50 -5.03 -6.08
N SER A 111 0.98 -4.08 -5.28
CA SER A 111 0.64 -4.32 -3.89
C SER A 111 -0.75 -4.93 -3.77
N ALA A 112 -0.83 -6.20 -3.43
CA ALA A 112 -2.06 -6.85 -3.01
C ALA A 112 -2.30 -6.65 -1.51
N THR A 113 -3.46 -7.07 -1.03
CA THR A 113 -3.83 -6.97 0.38
C THR A 113 -4.17 -8.33 0.98
N SER A 114 -3.81 -8.53 2.24
CA SER A 114 -4.27 -9.71 3.00
C SER A 114 -5.79 -9.78 3.13
N ALA A 115 -6.52 -8.66 2.97
CA ALA A 115 -7.99 -8.66 2.97
C ALA A 115 -8.58 -9.52 1.84
N SER A 116 -7.90 -9.65 0.69
CA SER A 116 -8.33 -10.54 -0.38
C SER A 116 -8.10 -12.03 -0.08
N LEU A 117 -7.28 -12.35 0.93
CA LEU A 117 -6.99 -13.72 1.40
C LEU A 117 -7.73 -14.06 2.71
N GLY A 118 -8.36 -13.08 3.36
CA GLY A 118 -9.03 -13.24 4.64
C GLY A 118 -10.11 -14.31 4.57
N ASN A 119 -10.27 -15.07 5.67
CA ASN A 119 -11.27 -16.15 5.78
C ASN A 119 -11.26 -17.10 4.57
N LYS A 120 -10.05 -17.56 4.16
CA LYS A 120 -9.83 -18.41 2.97
C LYS A 120 -10.37 -17.81 1.67
N GLY A 121 -10.37 -16.48 1.54
CA GLY A 121 -10.86 -15.75 0.38
C GLY A 121 -12.33 -15.31 0.45
N ASN A 122 -13.07 -15.71 1.49
CA ASN A 122 -14.49 -15.33 1.64
C ASN A 122 -14.66 -13.82 1.94
N ASP A 123 -13.64 -13.17 2.52
CA ASP A 123 -13.68 -11.74 2.87
C ASP A 123 -13.49 -10.80 1.66
N LYS A 124 -13.18 -11.33 0.47
CA LYS A 124 -12.87 -10.52 -0.72
C LYS A 124 -14.00 -9.58 -1.17
N ASN A 125 -15.23 -9.89 -0.82
CA ASN A 125 -16.42 -9.12 -1.21
C ASN A 125 -17.04 -8.31 -0.05
N LEU A 126 -16.41 -8.29 1.14
CA LEU A 126 -16.96 -7.65 2.34
C LEU A 126 -16.80 -6.12 2.40
N SER A 127 -16.16 -5.51 1.43
CA SER A 127 -16.06 -4.04 1.33
C SER A 127 -15.68 -3.61 -0.08
N PRO A 128 -15.99 -2.36 -0.49
CA PRO A 128 -15.52 -1.82 -1.77
C PRO A 128 -14.01 -1.93 -1.94
N TYR A 129 -13.24 -1.70 -0.88
CA TYR A 129 -11.79 -1.87 -0.88
C TYR A 129 -11.38 -3.32 -1.17
N ALA A 130 -11.90 -4.30 -0.42
CA ALA A 130 -11.53 -5.71 -0.60
C ALA A 130 -11.95 -6.21 -1.99
N PHE A 131 -13.16 -5.84 -2.43
CA PHE A 131 -13.70 -6.17 -3.75
C PHE A 131 -12.81 -5.64 -4.88
N THR A 132 -12.49 -4.34 -4.89
CA THR A 132 -11.66 -3.74 -5.95
C THR A 132 -10.27 -4.35 -6.00
N LYS A 133 -9.66 -4.62 -4.83
CA LYS A 133 -8.35 -5.29 -4.78
C LYS A 133 -8.41 -6.73 -5.30
N ALA A 134 -9.46 -7.49 -4.98
CA ALA A 134 -9.65 -8.84 -5.49
C ALA A 134 -9.86 -8.85 -7.02
N LYS A 135 -10.67 -7.92 -7.54
CA LYS A 135 -10.88 -7.80 -8.99
C LYS A 135 -9.63 -7.37 -9.75
N ASN A 136 -8.79 -6.54 -9.15
CA ASN A 136 -7.48 -6.21 -9.73
C ASN A 136 -6.57 -7.43 -9.83
N LEU A 137 -6.60 -8.35 -8.85
CA LEU A 137 -5.83 -9.59 -8.92
C LEU A 137 -6.33 -10.49 -10.05
N GLU A 138 -7.63 -10.68 -10.18
CA GLU A 138 -8.24 -11.44 -11.29
C GLU A 138 -7.86 -10.84 -12.65
N MET A 139 -7.93 -9.50 -12.77
CA MET A 139 -7.51 -8.80 -14.00
C MET A 139 -6.03 -9.02 -14.29
N LEU A 140 -5.15 -8.91 -13.33
CA LEU A 140 -3.71 -9.12 -13.52
C LEU A 140 -3.39 -10.54 -13.97
N GLU A 141 -4.06 -11.56 -13.43
CA GLU A 141 -3.89 -12.94 -13.87
C GLU A 141 -4.31 -13.13 -15.34
N ASN A 142 -5.40 -12.48 -15.75
CA ASN A 142 -5.84 -12.52 -17.15
C ASN A 142 -4.89 -11.73 -18.06
N LEU A 143 -4.42 -10.55 -17.64
CA LEU A 143 -3.44 -9.77 -18.44
C LEU A 143 -2.10 -10.51 -18.60
N LYS A 144 -1.68 -11.29 -17.60
CA LYS A 144 -0.53 -12.20 -17.76
C LYS A 144 -0.76 -13.23 -18.85
N LYS A 145 -1.95 -13.86 -18.88
CA LYS A 145 -2.31 -14.90 -19.86
C LYS A 145 -2.50 -14.31 -21.26
N TRP A 146 -3.28 -13.23 -21.38
CA TRP A 146 -3.65 -12.65 -22.67
C TRP A 146 -2.51 -11.88 -23.34
N PHE A 147 -1.72 -11.15 -22.55
CA PHE A 147 -0.75 -10.18 -23.07
C PHE A 147 0.68 -10.38 -22.56
N ASN A 148 0.95 -11.48 -21.85
CA ASN A 148 2.26 -11.76 -21.26
C ASN A 148 2.78 -10.62 -20.37
N LEU A 149 1.88 -9.95 -19.63
CA LEU A 149 2.26 -8.88 -18.69
C LEU A 149 3.21 -9.42 -17.62
N LYS A 150 4.40 -8.87 -17.54
CA LYS A 150 5.37 -9.21 -16.48
C LYS A 150 4.96 -8.53 -15.17
N CYS A 151 4.44 -9.31 -14.20
CA CYS A 151 3.90 -8.78 -12.95
C CYS A 151 4.30 -9.64 -11.77
N GLU A 152 4.87 -8.99 -10.75
CA GLU A 152 5.06 -9.50 -9.39
C GLU A 152 3.90 -9.03 -8.52
N ILE A 153 3.38 -9.87 -7.64
CA ILE A 153 2.28 -9.51 -6.72
C ILE A 153 2.78 -9.70 -5.29
N ILE A 154 2.67 -8.66 -4.48
CA ILE A 154 3.15 -8.68 -3.09
C ILE A 154 1.99 -8.41 -2.14
N TYR A 155 1.63 -9.37 -1.30
CA TYR A 155 0.58 -9.25 -0.30
C TYR A 155 1.09 -8.51 0.92
N PHE A 156 0.48 -7.37 1.23
CA PHE A 156 0.78 -6.56 2.41
C PHE A 156 -0.13 -6.94 3.58
N TYR A 157 0.45 -6.99 4.78
CA TYR A 157 -0.24 -7.31 6.04
C TYR A 157 0.01 -6.20 7.06
N ASN A 158 -1.05 -5.46 7.41
CA ASN A 158 -1.07 -4.48 8.51
C ASN A 158 0.27 -3.80 8.79
N LEU A 159 0.77 -3.05 7.81
CA LEU A 159 2.08 -2.42 7.87
C LEU A 159 2.13 -1.33 8.95
N TYR A 160 3.26 -1.26 9.65
CA TYR A 160 3.54 -0.21 10.62
C TYR A 160 4.98 0.28 10.52
N GLY A 161 5.25 1.43 11.11
CA GLY A 161 6.58 2.01 11.17
C GLY A 161 6.60 3.51 10.87
N LYS A 162 7.79 4.07 10.74
CA LYS A 162 8.01 5.50 10.47
C LYS A 162 7.22 5.99 9.27
N ARG A 163 6.75 7.23 9.26
CA ARG A 163 5.94 7.86 8.21
C ARG A 163 4.53 7.25 8.01
N GLN A 164 4.09 6.33 8.88
CA GLN A 164 2.71 5.85 8.82
C GLN A 164 1.72 6.97 9.17
N ILE A 165 0.50 6.87 8.63
CA ILE A 165 -0.54 7.85 8.93
C ILE A 165 -1.02 7.63 10.37
N SER A 166 -0.87 8.64 11.21
CA SER A 166 -1.17 8.58 12.65
C SER A 166 -2.35 9.44 13.10
N LYS A 167 -2.93 10.26 12.18
CA LYS A 167 -4.06 11.15 12.44
C LYS A 167 -5.06 11.11 11.29
N GLY A 168 -6.31 11.46 11.59
CA GLY A 168 -7.40 11.49 10.62
C GLY A 168 -7.95 10.10 10.26
N GLU A 169 -8.89 10.09 9.34
CA GLU A 169 -9.67 8.89 8.97
C GLU A 169 -8.83 7.75 8.36
N MET A 170 -7.74 8.11 7.72
CA MET A 170 -6.84 7.16 7.07
C MET A 170 -5.73 6.65 8.01
N ALA A 171 -5.78 6.95 9.31
CA ALA A 171 -4.77 6.51 10.27
C ALA A 171 -4.79 5.00 10.50
N THR A 172 -3.59 4.43 10.71
CA THR A 172 -3.43 3.01 11.10
C THR A 172 -3.62 2.86 12.61
N VAL A 173 -4.00 1.67 13.07
CA VAL A 173 -4.19 1.43 14.51
C VAL A 173 -2.91 1.71 15.31
N ILE A 174 -1.75 1.22 14.85
CA ILE A 174 -0.46 1.48 15.52
C ILE A 174 -0.11 2.96 15.43
N GLY A 175 -0.37 3.63 14.29
CA GLY A 175 -0.16 5.07 14.15
C GLY A 175 -1.03 5.89 15.11
N ILE A 176 -2.29 5.49 15.31
CA ILE A 176 -3.18 6.12 16.31
C ILE A 176 -2.59 5.95 17.72
N PHE A 177 -2.20 4.73 18.10
CA PHE A 177 -1.63 4.44 19.40
C PHE A 177 -0.33 5.22 19.64
N GLU A 178 0.60 5.25 18.69
CA GLU A 178 1.82 6.05 18.78
C GLU A 178 1.53 7.54 18.97
N ASN A 179 0.55 8.09 18.24
CA ASN A 179 0.18 9.49 18.36
C ASN A 179 -0.47 9.77 19.71
N GLN A 180 -1.33 8.89 20.22
CA GLN A 180 -1.95 9.02 21.53
C GLN A 180 -0.92 8.91 22.65
N TYR A 181 -0.04 7.92 22.59
CA TYR A 181 1.05 7.73 23.55
C TYR A 181 1.97 8.94 23.63
N LYS A 182 2.45 9.46 22.49
CA LYS A 182 3.31 10.66 22.43
C LYS A 182 2.66 11.92 22.99
N ASN A 183 1.32 11.97 23.02
CA ASN A 183 0.57 13.10 23.56
C ASN A 183 0.00 12.81 24.96
N ASN A 184 0.49 11.78 25.66
CA ASN A 184 0.05 11.36 26.98
C ASN A 184 -1.47 11.14 27.08
N LYS A 185 -2.10 10.66 25.98
CA LYS A 185 -3.54 10.35 25.89
C LYS A 185 -3.77 8.86 26.07
N PRO A 186 -4.91 8.44 26.65
CA PRO A 186 -5.28 7.04 26.69
C PRO A 186 -5.38 6.46 25.28
N LEU A 187 -4.95 5.20 25.11
CA LEU A 187 -5.10 4.47 23.85
C LEU A 187 -6.55 4.08 23.64
N THR A 188 -7.13 4.41 22.50
CA THR A 188 -8.53 4.13 22.23
C THR A 188 -8.71 2.82 21.47
N ILE A 189 -9.51 1.91 22.03
CA ILE A 189 -9.84 0.61 21.42
C ILE A 189 -11.33 0.52 21.18
N VAL A 190 -11.76 0.23 19.95
CA VAL A 190 -13.15 -0.10 19.63
C VAL A 190 -13.44 -1.51 20.15
N LYS A 191 -14.47 -1.64 21.01
CA LYS A 191 -14.88 -2.94 21.57
C LYS A 191 -15.20 -3.97 20.47
N PRO A 192 -14.88 -5.25 20.70
CA PRO A 192 -14.23 -5.83 21.88
C PRO A 192 -12.69 -5.71 21.86
N GLY A 193 -12.04 -5.33 20.74
CA GLY A 193 -10.59 -5.21 20.57
C GLY A 193 -9.85 -6.55 20.49
N THR A 194 -10.56 -7.67 20.43
CA THR A 194 -10.00 -9.03 20.38
C THR A 194 -9.61 -9.47 18.97
N GLN A 195 -9.99 -8.69 17.93
CA GLN A 195 -9.61 -8.99 16.56
C GLN A 195 -8.08 -9.02 16.39
N SER A 196 -7.59 -10.15 15.91
CA SER A 196 -6.15 -10.37 15.71
C SER A 196 -5.68 -9.98 14.31
N ARG A 197 -4.45 -9.50 14.23
CA ARG A 197 -3.78 -9.12 12.98
C ARG A 197 -2.33 -9.56 13.01
N ARG A 198 -1.78 -9.89 11.84
CA ARG A 198 -0.34 -10.01 11.64
C ARG A 198 0.19 -8.63 11.27
N PHE A 199 1.00 -8.06 12.13
CA PHE A 199 1.64 -6.78 11.90
C PHE A 199 3.02 -6.98 11.29
N THR A 200 3.33 -6.25 10.22
CA THR A 200 4.61 -6.36 9.50
C THR A 200 5.30 -5.00 9.52
N HIS A 201 6.57 -4.98 9.91
CA HIS A 201 7.31 -3.74 9.87
C HIS A 201 7.56 -3.31 8.42
N VAL A 202 7.50 -2.00 8.15
CA VAL A 202 7.61 -1.48 6.79
C VAL A 202 8.91 -1.88 6.11
N TYR A 203 10.02 -1.97 6.84
CA TYR A 203 11.32 -2.36 6.26
C TYR A 203 11.32 -3.79 5.74
N ASP A 204 10.66 -4.74 6.40
CA ASP A 204 10.55 -6.12 5.90
C ASP A 204 9.79 -6.16 4.57
N THR A 205 8.73 -5.36 4.48
CA THR A 205 7.96 -5.23 3.23
C THR A 205 8.78 -4.59 2.12
N ILE A 206 9.58 -3.56 2.44
CA ILE A 206 10.46 -2.91 1.46
C ILE A 206 11.55 -3.86 0.96
N GLU A 207 12.17 -4.64 1.84
CA GLU A 207 13.15 -5.67 1.45
C GLU A 207 12.50 -6.72 0.54
N ALA A 208 11.27 -7.14 0.83
CA ALA A 208 10.53 -8.06 -0.03
C ALA A 208 10.21 -7.45 -1.41
N CYS A 209 9.82 -6.18 -1.46
CA CYS A 209 9.60 -5.47 -2.73
C CYS A 209 10.89 -5.39 -3.55
N PHE A 210 12.00 -5.08 -2.90
CA PHE A 210 13.31 -5.03 -3.53
C PHE A 210 13.78 -6.41 -4.01
N TYR A 211 13.56 -7.45 -3.18
CA TYR A 211 13.84 -8.84 -3.56
C TYR A 211 13.02 -9.27 -4.79
N ALA A 212 11.71 -9.04 -4.80
CA ALA A 212 10.83 -9.35 -5.92
C ALA A 212 11.29 -8.62 -7.19
N TYR A 213 11.66 -7.33 -7.07
CA TYR A 213 12.24 -6.56 -8.19
C TYR A 213 13.53 -7.21 -8.72
N LYS A 214 14.45 -7.62 -7.86
CA LYS A 214 15.73 -8.25 -8.25
C LYS A 214 15.52 -9.62 -8.88
N LYS A 215 14.65 -10.44 -8.32
CA LYS A 215 14.41 -11.82 -8.78
C LYS A 215 13.62 -11.89 -10.09
N ASN A 216 12.68 -11.01 -10.34
CA ASN A 216 11.92 -10.93 -11.60
C ASN A 216 11.36 -12.28 -12.06
N LYS A 217 10.61 -12.96 -11.18
CA LYS A 217 10.08 -14.33 -11.43
C LYS A 217 8.59 -14.35 -11.75
N CYS A 218 7.93 -13.19 -11.78
CA CYS A 218 6.47 -13.03 -11.99
C CYS A 218 5.64 -13.86 -10.99
N ARG A 219 6.06 -13.87 -9.71
CA ARG A 219 5.48 -14.67 -8.63
C ARG A 219 4.65 -13.84 -7.65
N PHE A 220 3.95 -14.57 -6.77
CA PHE A 220 3.34 -14.02 -5.57
C PHE A 220 4.32 -14.07 -4.40
N TYR A 221 4.31 -13.02 -3.59
CA TYR A 221 5.07 -12.92 -2.35
C TYR A 221 4.13 -12.53 -1.23
N SER A 222 4.22 -13.21 -0.10
CA SER A 222 3.41 -12.94 1.09
C SER A 222 4.35 -12.67 2.26
N ILE A 223 4.31 -11.46 2.79
CA ILE A 223 5.23 -11.00 3.84
C ILE A 223 4.42 -10.63 5.06
N SER A 224 4.53 -11.46 6.10
CA SER A 224 3.88 -11.21 7.38
C SER A 224 4.69 -11.77 8.54
N ASN A 225 4.50 -11.21 9.73
CA ASN A 225 4.97 -11.84 10.96
C ASN A 225 4.31 -13.23 11.11
N LYS A 226 5.01 -14.19 11.70
CA LYS A 226 4.48 -15.51 12.01
C LYS A 226 3.37 -15.45 13.06
N LYS A 227 3.52 -14.55 14.06
CA LYS A 227 2.58 -14.38 15.16
C LYS A 227 1.53 -13.31 14.85
N SER A 228 0.27 -13.60 15.19
CA SER A 228 -0.82 -12.63 15.21
C SER A 228 -0.94 -12.02 16.61
N TYR A 229 -1.38 -10.77 16.67
CA TYR A 229 -1.65 -10.05 17.92
C TYR A 229 -3.03 -9.42 17.85
N SER A 230 -3.80 -9.51 18.92
CA SER A 230 -5.03 -8.75 19.07
C SER A 230 -4.74 -7.26 19.26
N ILE A 231 -5.73 -6.41 18.99
CA ILE A 231 -5.58 -4.97 19.19
C ILE A 231 -5.30 -4.63 20.66
N ILE A 232 -5.92 -5.39 21.58
CA ILE A 232 -5.66 -5.25 23.04
C ILE A 232 -4.21 -5.60 23.37
N GLU A 233 -3.68 -6.72 22.87
CA GLU A 233 -2.28 -7.09 23.10
C GLU A 233 -1.32 -6.01 22.59
N VAL A 234 -1.56 -5.47 21.39
CA VAL A 234 -0.74 -4.36 20.87
C VAL A 234 -0.84 -3.13 21.74
N ALA A 235 -2.03 -2.76 22.21
CA ALA A 235 -2.19 -1.60 23.10
C ALA A 235 -1.46 -1.79 24.44
N LYS A 236 -1.50 -3.00 25.02
CA LYS A 236 -0.77 -3.31 26.27
C LYS A 236 0.75 -3.15 26.13
N MET A 237 1.33 -3.37 24.94
CA MET A 237 2.76 -3.16 24.70
C MET A 237 3.21 -1.70 24.87
N PHE A 238 2.29 -0.73 24.80
CA PHE A 238 2.60 0.68 25.04
C PHE A 238 2.66 1.05 26.54
N ASN A 239 2.26 0.14 27.43
CA ASN A 239 2.20 0.39 28.87
C ASN A 239 1.49 1.72 29.23
N SER A 240 0.33 1.97 28.63
CA SER A 240 -0.45 3.21 28.75
C SER A 240 -1.90 2.92 29.12
N LYS A 241 -2.62 3.94 29.63
CA LYS A 241 -4.06 3.82 29.92
C LYS A 241 -4.83 3.49 28.65
N ILE A 242 -5.83 2.59 28.75
CA ILE A 242 -6.70 2.19 27.64
C ILE A 242 -8.11 2.74 27.90
N LYS A 243 -8.72 3.33 26.85
CA LYS A 243 -10.12 3.76 26.83
C LYS A 243 -10.86 2.97 25.75
N TYR A 244 -11.93 2.30 26.16
CA TYR A 244 -12.77 1.58 25.21
C TYR A 244 -13.82 2.52 24.59
N LEU A 245 -13.99 2.37 23.27
CA LEU A 245 -15.03 3.03 22.49
C LEU A 245 -16.14 2.03 22.17
N ALA A 246 -17.36 2.53 21.91
CA ALA A 246 -18.47 1.71 21.42
C ALA A 246 -18.11 0.99 20.10
N PRO A 247 -18.72 -0.15 19.80
CA PRO A 247 -18.63 -0.78 18.47
C PRO A 247 -19.09 0.20 17.38
N ARG A 248 -18.49 0.09 16.21
CA ARG A 248 -18.86 0.88 15.01
C ARG A 248 -19.87 0.12 14.18
#